data_1fd0c64b8c81deb7237f6352f3cf2355
#
_entry.id   1fd0c64b8c81deb7237f6352f3cf2355
#
_cell.length_a   1.000
_cell.length_b   1.000
_cell.length_c   1.000
_cell.angle_alpha   90.00
_cell.angle_beta   90.00
_cell.angle_gamma   90.00
#
_symmetry.space_group_name_H-M   'P 1'
#
loop_
_entity.id
_entity.type
_entity.pdbx_description
1 polymer ?
#
loop_
_entity_poly.entity_id
_entity_poly.type
_entity_poly.pdbx_seq_one_letter_code
_entity_poly.pdbx_strand_id
1 'polypeptide(L)'
;MEKVIKIEGGHHLNGTVRISGSKNATVALIPACVLGNEPVTIYGVPNISDVQSLIVLLNELGVCVEKRDEETLYIDPTHMENIPMVSKAVSKLRASYYFMGALLGKFGHAEIKMPGGCYLGPRPIDLHLKGFEALGADIQYENGCYILDAKELKGTNIFLDISSVGATINIM
;
A
#
# COMPACT_ATOMS: atom_id res chain seq x y z
N MET A 1 10.51 -23.64 -14.35
CA MET A 1 11.95 -23.63 -14.01
C MET A 1 12.15 -22.79 -12.77
N GLU A 2 12.75 -23.37 -11.77
CA GLU A 2 13.13 -22.64 -10.55
C GLU A 2 14.31 -21.71 -10.90
N LYS A 3 14.17 -20.42 -10.59
CA LYS A 3 15.25 -19.44 -10.80
C LYS A 3 16.09 -19.40 -9.53
N VAL A 4 17.38 -19.62 -9.65
CA VAL A 4 18.33 -19.55 -8.55
C VAL A 4 19.33 -18.42 -8.77
N ILE A 5 19.77 -17.79 -7.69
CA ILE A 5 20.87 -16.81 -7.68
C ILE A 5 22.11 -17.55 -7.19
N LYS A 6 23.15 -17.60 -8.05
CA LYS A 6 24.46 -18.12 -7.66
C LYS A 6 25.40 -16.95 -7.38
N ILE A 7 26.01 -16.94 -6.20
CA ILE A 7 26.96 -15.89 -5.79
C ILE A 7 28.30 -16.55 -5.55
N GLU A 8 29.33 -16.00 -6.20
CA GLU A 8 30.73 -16.39 -5.98
C GLU A 8 31.45 -15.22 -5.33
N GLY A 9 31.89 -15.42 -4.11
CA GLY A 9 32.58 -14.40 -3.32
C GLY A 9 34.08 -14.34 -3.59
N GLY A 10 34.80 -13.46 -2.87
CA GLY A 10 36.26 -13.34 -2.95
C GLY A 10 36.77 -12.38 -4.03
N HIS A 11 35.90 -11.70 -4.76
CA HIS A 11 36.26 -10.73 -5.76
C HIS A 11 36.14 -9.28 -5.24
N HIS A 12 37.09 -8.42 -5.56
CA HIS A 12 36.94 -6.98 -5.36
C HIS A 12 35.93 -6.43 -6.35
N LEU A 13 34.91 -5.77 -5.84
CA LEU A 13 33.91 -5.11 -6.68
C LEU A 13 34.39 -3.70 -7.01
N ASN A 14 34.48 -3.37 -8.30
CA ASN A 14 34.82 -2.06 -8.81
C ASN A 14 33.95 -1.75 -10.02
N GLY A 15 33.23 -0.64 -9.97
CA GLY A 15 32.35 -0.22 -11.05
C GLY A 15 31.28 0.75 -10.60
N THR A 16 30.40 1.13 -11.51
CA THR A 16 29.29 2.03 -11.27
C THR A 16 28.00 1.26 -11.42
N VAL A 17 27.09 1.37 -10.46
CA VAL A 17 25.74 0.83 -10.54
C VAL A 17 24.71 1.95 -10.48
N ARG A 18 23.66 1.84 -11.30
CA ARG A 18 22.50 2.70 -11.20
C ARG A 18 21.59 2.16 -10.10
N ILE A 19 21.28 3.00 -9.12
CA ILE A 19 20.34 2.65 -8.06
C ILE A 19 18.91 2.78 -8.61
N SER A 20 18.10 1.73 -8.45
CA SER A 20 16.69 1.76 -8.78
C SER A 20 15.88 2.56 -7.74
N GLY A 21 14.64 2.92 -8.08
CA GLY A 21 13.71 3.55 -7.15
C GLY A 21 13.45 2.70 -5.89
N SER A 22 13.06 3.36 -4.82
CA SER A 22 12.79 2.72 -3.53
C SER A 22 11.49 1.92 -3.55
N LYS A 23 11.57 0.61 -3.33
CA LYS A 23 10.39 -0.24 -3.13
C LYS A 23 9.45 0.33 -2.06
N ASN A 24 9.98 0.62 -0.86
CA ASN A 24 9.17 1.01 0.29
C ASN A 24 8.48 2.36 0.09
N ALA A 25 9.13 3.32 -0.57
CA ALA A 25 8.49 4.57 -0.94
C ALA A 25 7.38 4.33 -1.96
N THR A 26 7.64 3.55 -3.00
CA THR A 26 6.69 3.28 -4.08
C THR A 26 5.42 2.59 -3.59
N VAL A 27 5.53 1.59 -2.71
CA VAL A 27 4.35 0.86 -2.20
C VAL A 27 3.48 1.70 -1.25
N ALA A 28 4.00 2.81 -0.72
CA ALA A 28 3.22 3.77 0.04
C ALA A 28 2.64 4.88 -0.87
N LEU A 29 3.42 5.40 -1.82
CA LEU A 29 3.01 6.47 -2.73
C LEU A 29 1.88 6.05 -3.66
N ILE A 30 1.90 4.81 -4.18
CA ILE A 30 0.87 4.33 -5.10
C ILE A 30 -0.53 4.37 -4.46
N PRO A 31 -0.79 3.81 -3.26
CA PRO A 31 -2.07 3.99 -2.57
C PRO A 31 -2.39 5.45 -2.23
N ALA A 32 -1.38 6.27 -1.90
CA ALA A 32 -1.60 7.69 -1.60
C ALA A 32 -2.12 8.49 -2.81
N CYS A 33 -1.80 8.08 -4.04
CA CYS A 33 -2.31 8.75 -5.25
C CYS A 33 -3.83 8.77 -5.35
N VAL A 34 -4.53 7.83 -4.71
CA VAL A 34 -6.00 7.79 -4.76
C VAL A 34 -6.67 8.81 -3.83
N LEU A 35 -5.93 9.45 -2.93
CA LEU A 35 -6.45 10.51 -2.06
C LEU A 35 -6.86 11.75 -2.88
N GLY A 36 -6.14 12.05 -3.96
CA GLY A 36 -6.47 13.13 -4.89
C GLY A 36 -7.65 12.79 -5.80
N ASN A 37 -8.11 13.80 -6.55
CA ASN A 37 -9.13 13.67 -7.60
C ASN A 37 -8.58 13.91 -8.99
N GLU A 38 -7.28 14.17 -9.11
CA GLU A 38 -6.59 14.46 -10.35
C GLU A 38 -5.50 13.40 -10.63
N PRO A 39 -5.14 13.21 -11.90
CA PRO A 39 -4.09 12.29 -12.27
C PRO A 39 -2.73 12.67 -11.66
N VAL A 40 -1.96 11.65 -11.31
CA VAL A 40 -0.61 11.77 -10.72
C VAL A 40 0.38 10.97 -11.55
N THR A 41 1.58 11.50 -11.74
CA THR A 41 2.69 10.77 -12.35
C THR A 41 3.78 10.50 -11.32
N ILE A 42 4.14 9.23 -11.16
CA ILE A 42 5.23 8.80 -10.27
C ILE A 42 6.42 8.39 -11.13
N TYR A 43 7.58 8.97 -10.84
CA TYR A 43 8.86 8.65 -11.48
C TYR A 43 9.73 7.77 -10.57
N GLY A 44 10.64 7.00 -11.17
CA GLY A 44 11.55 6.13 -10.43
C GLY A 44 10.87 4.93 -9.79
N VAL A 45 9.80 4.44 -10.38
CA VAL A 45 9.06 3.26 -9.91
C VAL A 45 9.84 2.00 -10.26
N PRO A 46 10.26 1.17 -9.28
CA PRO A 46 11.00 -0.05 -9.57
C PRO A 46 10.10 -1.11 -10.21
N ASN A 47 10.66 -1.87 -11.15
CA ASN A 47 9.95 -2.97 -11.81
C ASN A 47 9.96 -4.24 -10.93
N ILE A 48 9.06 -4.31 -9.96
CA ILE A 48 8.93 -5.39 -8.98
C ILE A 48 7.49 -5.94 -8.90
N SER A 49 7.36 -7.17 -8.41
CA SER A 49 6.06 -7.84 -8.28
C SER A 49 5.05 -7.09 -7.39
N ASP A 50 5.53 -6.40 -6.36
CA ASP A 50 4.68 -5.63 -5.45
C ASP A 50 3.98 -4.47 -6.20
N VAL A 51 4.70 -3.78 -7.10
CA VAL A 51 4.13 -2.72 -7.94
C VAL A 51 3.08 -3.28 -8.88
N GLN A 52 3.34 -4.43 -9.51
CA GLN A 52 2.35 -5.09 -10.38
C GLN A 52 1.08 -5.45 -9.60
N SER A 53 1.23 -5.94 -8.37
CA SER A 53 0.09 -6.26 -7.50
C SER A 53 -0.71 -5.01 -7.12
N LEU A 54 -0.05 -3.88 -6.83
CA LEU A 54 -0.72 -2.61 -6.55
C LEU A 54 -1.48 -2.08 -7.77
N ILE A 55 -0.91 -2.21 -8.98
CA ILE A 55 -1.60 -1.84 -10.22
C ILE A 55 -2.88 -2.66 -10.40
N VAL A 56 -2.84 -3.96 -10.11
CA VAL A 56 -4.05 -4.81 -10.15
C VAL A 56 -5.10 -4.30 -9.17
N LEU A 57 -4.71 -3.97 -7.93
CA LEU A 57 -5.64 -3.44 -6.92
C LEU A 57 -6.24 -2.09 -7.32
N LEU A 58 -5.44 -1.18 -7.90
CA LEU A 58 -5.92 0.09 -8.41
C LEU A 58 -6.94 -0.10 -9.53
N ASN A 59 -6.65 -0.99 -10.49
CA ASN A 59 -7.57 -1.28 -11.58
C ASN A 59 -8.89 -1.90 -11.08
N GLU A 60 -8.85 -2.75 -10.05
CA GLU A 60 -10.05 -3.28 -9.40
C GLU A 60 -10.93 -2.16 -8.81
N LEU A 61 -10.32 -1.09 -8.31
CA LEU A 61 -10.99 0.10 -7.80
C LEU A 61 -11.44 1.08 -8.90
N GLY A 62 -11.27 0.76 -10.18
CA GLY A 62 -11.63 1.65 -11.29
C GLY A 62 -10.61 2.75 -11.58
N VAL A 63 -9.44 2.72 -10.95
CA VAL A 63 -8.34 3.67 -11.22
C VAL A 63 -7.66 3.28 -12.52
N CYS A 64 -7.48 4.24 -13.44
CA CYS A 64 -6.72 4.02 -14.66
C CYS A 64 -5.22 4.13 -14.35
N VAL A 65 -4.46 3.09 -14.71
CA VAL A 65 -3.02 3.07 -14.51
C VAL A 65 -2.31 2.78 -15.84
N GLU A 66 -1.45 3.70 -16.26
CA GLU A 66 -0.63 3.56 -17.47
C GLU A 66 0.85 3.52 -17.12
N LYS A 67 1.55 2.56 -17.66
CA LYS A 67 3.01 2.53 -17.62
C LYS A 67 3.56 3.34 -18.79
N ARG A 68 4.07 4.55 -18.52
CA ARG A 68 4.60 5.46 -19.54
C ARG A 68 5.98 5.03 -20.07
N ASP A 69 6.79 4.46 -19.19
CA ASP A 69 8.09 3.85 -19.49
C ASP A 69 8.44 2.80 -18.42
N GLU A 70 9.68 2.34 -18.36
CA GLU A 70 10.10 1.28 -17.41
C GLU A 70 10.00 1.70 -15.94
N GLU A 71 10.11 2.99 -15.65
CA GLU A 71 10.19 3.54 -14.29
C GLU A 71 9.13 4.62 -14.01
N THR A 72 8.16 4.82 -14.92
CA THR A 72 7.15 5.88 -14.79
C THR A 72 5.73 5.30 -14.85
N LEU A 73 4.94 5.60 -13.82
CA LEU A 73 3.51 5.28 -13.76
C LEU A 73 2.69 6.57 -13.79
N TYR A 74 1.67 6.58 -14.64
CA TYR A 74 0.58 7.54 -14.63
C TYR A 74 -0.62 6.87 -13.98
N ILE A 75 -1.23 7.52 -12.98
CA ILE A 75 -2.33 7.00 -12.16
C ILE A 75 -3.44 8.05 -12.17
N ASP A 76 -4.60 7.68 -12.69
CA ASP A 76 -5.78 8.55 -12.76
C ASP A 76 -6.91 7.98 -11.90
N PRO A 77 -7.17 8.57 -10.71
CA PRO A 77 -8.22 8.13 -9.79
C PRO A 77 -9.59 8.76 -10.07
N THR A 78 -9.78 9.49 -11.18
CA THR A 78 -10.99 10.26 -11.46
C THR A 78 -12.27 9.41 -11.45
N HIS A 79 -12.18 8.17 -11.91
CA HIS A 79 -13.31 7.23 -11.98
C HIS A 79 -13.26 6.14 -10.92
N MET A 80 -12.50 6.38 -9.84
CA MET A 80 -12.36 5.43 -8.75
C MET A 80 -13.68 5.20 -8.01
N GLU A 81 -13.97 3.94 -7.72
CA GLU A 81 -15.12 3.50 -6.94
C GLU A 81 -14.67 2.93 -5.58
N ASN A 82 -15.45 3.23 -4.53
CA ASN A 82 -15.21 2.63 -3.21
C ASN A 82 -15.93 1.28 -3.11
N ILE A 83 -15.26 0.24 -3.52
CA ILE A 83 -15.75 -1.14 -3.45
C ILE A 83 -14.93 -1.98 -2.45
N PRO A 84 -15.50 -3.04 -1.87
CA PRO A 84 -14.77 -3.95 -0.99
C PRO A 84 -13.54 -4.57 -1.65
N MET A 85 -12.37 -4.40 -1.04
CA MET A 85 -11.12 -4.99 -1.50
C MET A 85 -10.95 -6.42 -0.96
N VAL A 86 -11.63 -7.38 -1.57
CA VAL A 86 -11.68 -8.78 -1.10
C VAL A 86 -10.98 -9.78 -2.02
N SER A 87 -10.35 -9.31 -3.07
CA SER A 87 -9.70 -10.14 -4.09
C SER A 87 -8.49 -10.93 -3.53
N LYS A 88 -8.06 -11.94 -4.29
CA LYS A 88 -6.84 -12.68 -3.97
C LYS A 88 -5.58 -11.81 -4.04
N ALA A 89 -5.60 -10.71 -4.80
CA ALA A 89 -4.48 -9.78 -4.91
C ALA A 89 -4.20 -9.08 -3.58
N VAL A 90 -5.23 -8.70 -2.82
CA VAL A 90 -5.10 -8.13 -1.46
C VAL A 90 -4.34 -9.09 -0.54
N SER A 91 -4.73 -10.37 -0.54
CA SER A 91 -4.11 -11.39 0.33
C SER A 91 -2.67 -11.74 -0.08
N LYS A 92 -2.25 -11.45 -1.30
CA LYS A 92 -0.87 -11.71 -1.79
C LYS A 92 0.09 -10.58 -1.46
N LEU A 93 -0.42 -9.37 -1.29
CA LEU A 93 0.40 -8.19 -1.06
C LEU A 93 0.16 -7.63 0.33
N ARG A 94 1.19 -7.70 1.21
CA ARG A 94 1.08 -7.11 2.54
C ARG A 94 0.81 -5.60 2.48
N ALA A 95 1.48 -4.87 1.59
CA ALA A 95 1.33 -3.42 1.45
C ALA A 95 -0.09 -2.96 1.05
N SER A 96 -1.02 -3.90 0.77
CA SER A 96 -2.43 -3.58 0.56
C SER A 96 -3.07 -2.87 1.77
N TYR A 97 -2.50 -3.01 2.98
CA TYR A 97 -3.00 -2.28 4.15
C TYR A 97 -2.93 -0.75 4.00
N TYR A 98 -2.09 -0.21 3.13
CA TYR A 98 -2.06 1.24 2.87
C TYR A 98 -3.36 1.76 2.24
N PHE A 99 -4.12 0.90 1.56
CA PHE A 99 -5.44 1.28 1.07
C PHE A 99 -6.46 1.50 2.19
N MET A 100 -6.25 0.95 3.40
CA MET A 100 -7.14 1.24 4.54
C MET A 100 -7.17 2.74 4.83
N GLY A 101 -5.99 3.36 5.03
CA GLY A 101 -5.89 4.79 5.28
C GLY A 101 -6.34 5.62 4.09
N ALA A 102 -5.93 5.24 2.88
CA ALA A 102 -6.27 5.99 1.67
C ALA A 102 -7.79 5.99 1.39
N LEU A 103 -8.47 4.84 1.49
CA LEU A 103 -9.91 4.74 1.29
C LEU A 103 -10.69 5.41 2.43
N LEU A 104 -10.28 5.19 3.68
CA LEU A 104 -10.90 5.82 4.84
C LEU A 104 -10.78 7.34 4.74
N GLY A 105 -9.61 7.86 4.38
CA GLY A 105 -9.39 9.30 4.22
C GLY A 105 -10.19 9.91 3.07
N LYS A 106 -10.34 9.20 1.95
CA LYS A 106 -11.07 9.69 0.78
C LYS A 106 -12.59 9.58 0.91
N PHE A 107 -13.08 8.45 1.42
CA PHE A 107 -14.50 8.09 1.37
C PHE A 107 -15.17 8.01 2.76
N GLY A 108 -14.39 8.09 3.83
CA GLY A 108 -14.90 7.82 5.18
C GLY A 108 -15.23 6.35 5.43
N HIS A 109 -14.94 5.46 4.47
CA HIS A 109 -15.24 4.04 4.53
C HIS A 109 -14.17 3.23 3.81
N ALA A 110 -13.79 2.09 4.40
CA ALA A 110 -12.94 1.10 3.75
C ALA A 110 -13.33 -0.31 4.18
N GLU A 111 -13.50 -1.22 3.22
CA GLU A 111 -13.65 -2.65 3.50
C GLU A 111 -12.51 -3.41 2.82
N ILE A 112 -11.64 -4.01 3.63
CA ILE A 112 -10.43 -4.66 3.12
C ILE A 112 -10.26 -6.02 3.77
N LYS A 113 -10.11 -7.05 2.93
CA LYS A 113 -9.69 -8.36 3.39
C LYS A 113 -8.35 -8.29 4.10
N MET A 114 -8.22 -9.05 5.16
CA MET A 114 -6.97 -9.11 5.91
C MET A 114 -5.76 -9.28 4.97
N PRO A 115 -4.79 -8.36 5.02
CA PRO A 115 -3.60 -8.41 4.16
C PRO A 115 -2.82 -9.70 4.36
N GLY A 116 -2.22 -10.21 3.31
CA GLY A 116 -1.46 -11.45 3.34
C GLY A 116 -0.26 -11.40 4.29
N GLY A 117 0.07 -12.56 4.82
CA GLY A 117 1.27 -12.73 5.65
C GLY A 117 2.56 -12.66 4.81
N CYS A 118 3.67 -12.40 5.48
CA CYS A 118 5.00 -12.58 4.93
C CYS A 118 5.59 -13.89 5.46
N TYR A 119 6.47 -14.53 4.69
CA TYR A 119 7.25 -15.70 5.13
C TYR A 119 8.07 -15.43 6.41
N LEU A 120 8.28 -14.17 6.77
CA LEU A 120 9.00 -13.72 7.97
C LEU A 120 8.15 -13.73 9.25
N GLY A 121 6.94 -14.28 9.22
CA GLY A 121 6.06 -14.43 10.37
C GLY A 121 4.92 -13.40 10.45
N PRO A 122 4.07 -13.53 11.49
CA PRO A 122 2.95 -12.63 11.69
C PRO A 122 3.46 -11.21 11.96
N ARG A 123 2.92 -10.27 11.24
CA ARG A 123 3.16 -8.83 11.44
C ARG A 123 1.80 -8.16 11.63
N PRO A 124 1.37 -7.98 12.87
CA PRO A 124 0.06 -7.41 13.16
C PRO A 124 -0.07 -6.00 12.59
N ILE A 125 -1.30 -5.57 12.34
CA ILE A 125 -1.65 -4.21 11.89
C ILE A 125 -2.33 -3.41 13.00
N ASP A 126 -2.22 -3.88 14.23
CA ASP A 126 -2.80 -3.28 15.44
C ASP A 126 -2.46 -1.80 15.60
N LEU A 127 -1.21 -1.41 15.30
CA LEU A 127 -0.82 0.01 15.35
C LEU A 127 -1.51 0.87 14.29
N HIS A 128 -1.83 0.31 13.12
CA HIS A 128 -2.62 1.00 12.11
C HIS A 128 -4.05 1.22 12.60
N LEU A 129 -4.68 0.15 13.13
CA LEU A 129 -6.03 0.19 13.66
C LEU A 129 -6.13 1.17 14.82
N LYS A 130 -5.21 1.10 15.81
CA LYS A 130 -5.09 2.06 16.91
C LYS A 130 -5.06 3.51 16.41
N GLY A 131 -4.32 3.77 15.34
CA GLY A 131 -4.23 5.11 14.76
C GLY A 131 -5.55 5.55 14.13
N PHE A 132 -6.24 4.70 13.39
CA PHE A 132 -7.53 5.02 12.78
C PHE A 132 -8.62 5.22 13.83
N GLU A 133 -8.68 4.39 14.89
CA GLU A 133 -9.58 4.58 16.02
C GLU A 133 -9.33 5.91 16.72
N ALA A 134 -8.06 6.29 16.93
CA ALA A 134 -7.71 7.57 17.52
C ALA A 134 -8.14 8.77 16.65
N LEU A 135 -8.18 8.62 15.34
CA LEU A 135 -8.71 9.61 14.40
C LEU A 135 -10.26 9.64 14.36
N GLY A 136 -10.93 8.71 15.04
CA GLY A 136 -12.39 8.66 15.15
C GLY A 136 -13.08 7.63 14.23
N ALA A 137 -12.33 6.69 13.66
CA ALA A 137 -12.92 5.59 12.91
C ALA A 137 -13.48 4.50 13.84
N ASP A 138 -14.62 3.96 13.47
CA ASP A 138 -15.15 2.69 13.99
C ASP A 138 -14.59 1.54 13.16
N ILE A 139 -14.12 0.49 13.83
CA ILE A 139 -13.45 -0.63 13.15
C ILE A 139 -14.11 -1.94 13.57
N GLN A 140 -14.55 -2.69 12.58
CA GLN A 140 -15.14 -4.01 12.75
C GLN A 140 -14.31 -5.05 11.98
N TYR A 141 -14.30 -6.28 12.48
CA TYR A 141 -13.67 -7.40 11.80
C TYR A 141 -14.68 -8.50 11.59
N GLU A 142 -15.11 -8.67 10.35
CA GLU A 142 -16.11 -9.63 9.97
C GLU A 142 -15.71 -10.41 8.70
N ASN A 143 -15.97 -11.70 8.68
CA ASN A 143 -15.74 -12.58 7.53
C ASN A 143 -14.31 -12.51 6.95
N GLY A 144 -13.31 -12.20 7.78
CA GLY A 144 -11.91 -12.06 7.36
C GLY A 144 -11.58 -10.70 6.73
N CYS A 145 -12.48 -9.72 6.86
CA CYS A 145 -12.31 -8.36 6.38
C CYS A 145 -12.30 -7.37 7.55
N TYR A 146 -11.49 -6.33 7.45
CA TYR A 146 -11.62 -5.14 8.28
C TYR A 146 -12.57 -4.17 7.58
N ILE A 147 -13.54 -3.68 8.33
CA ILE A 147 -14.50 -2.66 7.92
C ILE A 147 -14.21 -1.44 8.78
N LEU A 148 -13.86 -0.34 8.14
CA LEU A 148 -13.52 0.93 8.79
C LEU A 148 -14.54 1.97 8.35
N ASP A 149 -15.16 2.65 9.30
CA ASP A 149 -16.15 3.69 9.08
C ASP A 149 -15.82 4.94 9.88
N ALA A 150 -15.84 6.09 9.24
CA ALA A 150 -15.69 7.37 9.90
C ALA A 150 -16.63 8.41 9.29
N LYS A 151 -17.49 9.01 10.12
CA LYS A 151 -18.31 10.17 9.69
C LYS A 151 -17.44 11.39 9.46
N GLU A 152 -16.42 11.55 10.29
CA GLU A 152 -15.47 12.64 10.26
C GLU A 152 -14.18 12.19 10.93
N LEU A 153 -13.06 12.26 10.24
CA LEU A 153 -11.75 12.02 10.81
C LEU A 153 -11.27 13.29 11.50
N LYS A 154 -10.82 13.17 12.75
CA LYS A 154 -10.34 14.30 13.56
C LYS A 154 -8.88 14.15 13.90
N GLY A 155 -8.09 15.16 13.58
CA GLY A 155 -6.69 15.21 13.97
C GLY A 155 -6.53 15.14 15.49
N THR A 156 -5.60 14.30 15.96
CA THR A 156 -5.31 14.07 17.36
C THR A 156 -3.84 13.73 17.57
N ASN A 157 -3.41 13.70 18.84
CA ASN A 157 -2.09 13.20 19.19
C ASN A 157 -2.12 11.68 19.31
N ILE A 158 -1.35 11.00 18.46
CA ILE A 158 -1.28 9.54 18.43
C ILE A 158 0.11 9.10 18.90
N PHE A 159 0.12 8.30 19.96
CA PHE A 159 1.34 7.66 20.47
C PHE A 159 1.35 6.19 20.08
N LEU A 160 2.40 5.76 19.35
CA LEU A 160 2.63 4.37 19.01
C LEU A 160 3.57 3.74 20.03
N ASP A 161 3.18 2.61 20.61
CA ASP A 161 3.94 1.93 21.67
C ASP A 161 5.32 1.44 21.18
N ILE A 162 5.43 1.18 19.89
CA ILE A 162 6.69 0.88 19.20
C ILE A 162 6.76 1.65 17.88
N SER A 163 7.97 1.96 17.42
CA SER A 163 8.18 2.63 16.15
C SER A 163 7.69 1.77 14.98
N SER A 164 6.83 2.33 14.13
CA SER A 164 6.32 1.65 12.94
C SER A 164 6.23 2.61 11.77
N VAL A 165 7.11 2.45 10.81
CA VAL A 165 7.10 3.24 9.56
C VAL A 165 5.77 3.05 8.82
N GLY A 166 5.30 1.80 8.70
CA GLY A 166 4.06 1.49 8.01
C GLY A 166 2.84 2.12 8.64
N ALA A 167 2.70 2.01 9.98
CA ALA A 167 1.59 2.64 10.70
C ALA A 167 1.64 4.16 10.58
N THR A 168 2.81 4.78 10.78
CA THR A 168 2.98 6.23 10.64
C THR A 168 2.52 6.73 9.28
N ILE A 169 3.01 6.13 8.19
CA ILE A 169 2.64 6.55 6.82
C ILE A 169 1.14 6.36 6.58
N ASN A 170 0.57 5.27 7.08
CA ASN A 170 -0.83 4.94 6.81
C ASN A 170 -1.83 5.81 7.60
N ILE A 171 -1.39 6.32 8.76
CA ILE A 171 -2.19 7.19 9.62
C ILE A 171 -2.11 8.67 9.16
N MET A 172 -0.98 9.08 8.58
CA MET A 172 -0.76 10.44 8.06
C MET A 172 -1.68 10.79 6.90
#